data_be988d114a42dfde58d150d22d0cbff5
#
_entry.id   be988d114a42dfde58d150d22d0cbff5
#
_cell.length_a   1.000
_cell.length_b   1.000
_cell.length_c   1.000
_cell.angle_alpha   90.00
_cell.angle_beta   90.00
_cell.angle_gamma   90.00
#
_symmetry.space_group_name_H-M   'P 1'
#
loop_
_entity.id
_entity.type
_entity.pdbx_description
1 polymer ?
#
loop_
_entity_poly.entity_id
_entity_poly.type
_entity_poly.pdbx_seq_one_letter_code
_entity_poly.pdbx_strand_id
1 'polypeptide(L)'
;ASETAELVFQDCRVHKSQVLGKVGDGFIQAMKVLDGGRISIASLALGIAKGAYDASLKYSKECQQFGQPISSFQGISFKLADMATQIEAAELLTLQAAALKNNGEKCTKESAFAKYYASEISVKVSTEAVQIFGGYGYTKDFPVEKFYRDSKLCTIGEGTSEIQKMVIAREILK
;
A
#
# COMPACT_ATOMS: atom_id res chain seq x y z
N ALA A 1 0.34 1.77 13.31
CA ALA A 1 1.02 0.58 12.83
C ALA A 1 0.33 -0.67 13.38
N SER A 2 0.34 -1.74 12.60
CA SER A 2 -0.24 -3.03 13.00
C SER A 2 0.66 -3.73 14.03
N GLU A 3 0.06 -4.41 14.98
CA GLU A 3 0.79 -5.33 15.84
C GLU A 3 1.30 -6.52 15.02
N THR A 4 2.53 -6.93 15.30
CA THR A 4 3.17 -8.08 14.66
C THR A 4 3.68 -8.99 15.75
N ALA A 5 3.26 -10.25 15.72
CA ALA A 5 3.57 -11.23 16.76
C ALA A 5 3.89 -12.60 16.15
N GLU A 6 4.68 -13.36 16.89
CA GLU A 6 4.92 -14.77 16.61
C GLU A 6 3.73 -15.61 17.10
N LEU A 7 3.33 -16.61 16.31
CA LEU A 7 2.35 -17.61 16.71
C LEU A 7 3.07 -18.90 17.12
N VAL A 8 2.96 -19.27 18.39
CA VAL A 8 3.59 -20.46 18.93
C VAL A 8 2.53 -21.54 19.18
N PHE A 9 2.70 -22.72 18.58
CA PHE A 9 1.82 -23.87 18.76
C PHE A 9 2.57 -24.94 19.57
N GLN A 10 2.08 -25.26 20.76
CA GLN A 10 2.63 -26.32 21.62
C GLN A 10 1.55 -27.40 21.82
N ASP A 11 1.83 -28.61 21.37
CA ASP A 11 0.93 -29.79 21.47
C ASP A 11 -0.53 -29.50 21.03
N CYS A 12 -0.70 -28.58 20.07
CA CYS A 12 -2.01 -28.20 19.55
C CYS A 12 -2.58 -29.31 18.66
N ARG A 13 -3.49 -30.11 19.21
CA ARG A 13 -4.16 -31.17 18.46
C ARG A 13 -5.35 -30.64 17.70
N VAL A 14 -5.37 -30.89 16.38
CA VAL A 14 -6.49 -30.54 15.51
C VAL A 14 -7.11 -31.80 14.89
N HIS A 15 -8.42 -31.80 14.71
CA HIS A 15 -9.10 -32.92 14.06
C HIS A 15 -8.78 -32.96 12.56
N LYS A 16 -8.71 -34.15 11.97
CA LYS A 16 -8.38 -34.34 10.55
C LYS A 16 -9.29 -33.58 9.57
N SER A 17 -10.54 -33.31 9.97
CA SER A 17 -11.47 -32.52 9.15
C SER A 17 -11.10 -31.04 9.04
N GLN A 18 -10.18 -30.54 9.86
CA GLN A 18 -9.68 -29.17 9.84
C GLN A 18 -8.46 -28.99 8.92
N VAL A 19 -7.99 -30.08 8.29
CA VAL A 19 -6.91 -30.01 7.31
C VAL A 19 -7.44 -29.38 6.02
N LEU A 20 -6.84 -28.26 5.59
CA LEU A 20 -7.14 -27.62 4.31
C LEU A 20 -6.38 -28.36 3.19
N GLY A 21 -7.13 -29.03 2.30
CA GLY A 21 -6.57 -29.77 1.19
C GLY A 21 -5.86 -31.06 1.63
N LYS A 22 -4.66 -31.31 1.14
CA LYS A 22 -3.85 -32.49 1.46
C LYS A 22 -2.69 -32.12 2.39
N VAL A 23 -2.30 -33.06 3.24
CA VAL A 23 -1.08 -32.92 4.04
C VAL A 23 0.12 -32.78 3.09
N GLY A 24 0.94 -31.74 3.31
CA GLY A 24 2.07 -31.39 2.47
C GLY A 24 1.80 -30.25 1.48
N ASP A 25 0.54 -29.90 1.18
CA ASP A 25 0.17 -28.86 0.20
C ASP A 25 0.18 -27.44 0.78
N GLY A 26 0.44 -27.26 2.07
CA GLY A 26 0.28 -25.97 2.78
C GLY A 26 1.06 -24.83 2.15
N PHE A 27 2.31 -25.07 1.72
CA PHE A 27 3.12 -24.06 1.04
C PHE A 27 2.50 -23.61 -0.30
N ILE A 28 2.01 -24.57 -1.10
CA ILE A 28 1.37 -24.28 -2.40
C ILE A 28 0.09 -23.48 -2.19
N GLN A 29 -0.69 -23.83 -1.17
CA GLN A 29 -1.91 -23.11 -0.82
C GLN A 29 -1.60 -21.67 -0.36
N ALA A 30 -0.58 -21.50 0.49
CA ALA A 30 -0.13 -20.16 0.91
C ALA A 30 0.28 -19.30 -0.30
N MET A 31 1.03 -19.86 -1.27
CA MET A 31 1.40 -19.12 -2.48
C MET A 31 0.19 -18.68 -3.32
N LYS A 32 -0.84 -19.54 -3.45
CA LYS A 32 -2.09 -19.20 -4.15
C LYS A 32 -2.85 -18.08 -3.45
N VAL A 33 -2.89 -18.09 -2.12
CA VAL A 33 -3.51 -17.01 -1.32
C VAL A 33 -2.76 -15.69 -1.52
N LEU A 34 -1.42 -15.72 -1.49
CA LEU A 34 -0.58 -14.55 -1.69
C LEU A 34 -0.75 -13.92 -3.08
N ASP A 35 -0.99 -14.72 -4.13
CA ASP A 35 -1.30 -14.18 -5.46
C ASP A 35 -2.56 -13.31 -5.48
N GLY A 36 -3.56 -13.66 -4.65
CA GLY A 36 -4.74 -12.82 -4.44
C GLY A 36 -4.49 -11.62 -3.52
N GLY A 37 -3.68 -11.81 -2.50
CA GLY A 37 -3.35 -10.82 -1.48
C GLY A 37 -2.66 -9.57 -2.03
N ARG A 38 -1.88 -9.70 -3.12
CA ARG A 38 -1.19 -8.56 -3.76
C ARG A 38 -2.14 -7.43 -4.16
N ILE A 39 -3.29 -7.76 -4.75
CA ILE A 39 -4.29 -6.75 -5.14
C ILE A 39 -4.90 -6.10 -3.89
N SER A 40 -5.16 -6.90 -2.85
CA SER A 40 -5.70 -6.38 -1.58
C SER A 40 -4.73 -5.42 -0.89
N ILE A 41 -3.44 -5.74 -0.86
CA ILE A 41 -2.41 -4.84 -0.31
C ILE A 41 -2.22 -3.60 -1.19
N ALA A 42 -2.31 -3.72 -2.51
CA ALA A 42 -2.30 -2.55 -3.40
C ALA A 42 -3.46 -1.60 -3.08
N SER A 43 -4.67 -2.15 -2.88
CA SER A 43 -5.86 -1.37 -2.51
C SER A 43 -5.72 -0.72 -1.13
N LEU A 44 -5.15 -1.43 -0.15
CA LEU A 44 -4.85 -0.86 1.18
C LEU A 44 -3.86 0.30 1.09
N ALA A 45 -2.76 0.10 0.38
CA ALA A 45 -1.74 1.12 0.17
C ALA A 45 -2.30 2.36 -0.54
N LEU A 46 -3.14 2.13 -1.57
CA LEU A 46 -3.84 3.20 -2.28
C LEU A 46 -4.77 3.98 -1.35
N GLY A 47 -5.53 3.29 -0.48
CA GLY A 47 -6.39 3.94 0.51
C GLY A 47 -5.61 4.80 1.51
N ILE A 48 -4.46 4.34 1.98
CA ILE A 48 -3.55 5.12 2.85
C ILE A 48 -3.04 6.36 2.10
N ALA A 49 -2.59 6.20 0.85
CA ALA A 49 -2.10 7.32 0.04
C ALA A 49 -3.19 8.37 -0.21
N LYS A 50 -4.40 7.95 -0.56
CA LYS A 50 -5.56 8.85 -0.74
C LYS A 50 -5.87 9.59 0.56
N GLY A 51 -5.96 8.90 1.69
CA GLY A 51 -6.22 9.53 2.99
C GLY A 51 -5.15 10.56 3.39
N ALA A 52 -3.88 10.26 3.14
CA ALA A 52 -2.78 11.18 3.38
C ALA A 52 -2.84 12.41 2.46
N TYR A 53 -3.16 12.21 1.19
CA TYR A 53 -3.34 13.29 0.20
C TYR A 53 -4.52 14.18 0.56
N ASP A 54 -5.70 13.62 0.85
CA ASP A 54 -6.90 14.39 1.17
C ASP A 54 -6.71 15.25 2.41
N ALA A 55 -6.08 14.69 3.46
CA ALA A 55 -5.71 15.46 4.64
C ALA A 55 -4.75 16.61 4.31
N SER A 56 -3.74 16.36 3.47
CA SER A 56 -2.76 17.38 3.05
C SER A 56 -3.39 18.47 2.20
N LEU A 57 -4.26 18.10 1.26
CA LEU A 57 -4.97 19.04 0.40
C LEU A 57 -5.86 19.98 1.23
N LYS A 58 -6.60 19.43 2.19
CA LYS A 58 -7.43 20.22 3.11
C LYS A 58 -6.56 21.14 3.95
N TYR A 59 -5.57 20.61 4.65
CA TYR A 59 -4.70 21.39 5.54
C TYR A 59 -3.98 22.51 4.79
N SER A 60 -3.51 22.26 3.57
CA SER A 60 -2.79 23.27 2.77
C SER A 60 -3.62 24.49 2.41
N LYS A 61 -4.96 24.34 2.34
CA LYS A 61 -5.89 25.45 2.08
C LYS A 61 -6.26 26.22 3.35
N GLU A 62 -6.19 25.56 4.52
CA GLU A 62 -6.55 26.15 5.81
C GLU A 62 -5.36 26.81 6.50
N CYS A 63 -4.18 26.17 6.46
CA CYS A 63 -2.96 26.68 7.08
C CYS A 63 -2.45 27.92 6.32
N GLN A 64 -2.24 29.00 7.04
CA GLN A 64 -1.74 30.26 6.47
C GLN A 64 -0.31 30.56 6.94
N GLN A 65 0.54 30.95 6.01
CA GLN A 65 1.88 31.48 6.27
C GLN A 65 2.14 32.67 5.33
N PHE A 66 2.86 33.67 5.82
CA PHE A 66 3.16 34.88 5.06
C PHE A 66 1.92 35.57 4.47
N GLY A 67 0.79 35.49 5.21
CA GLY A 67 -0.46 36.16 4.84
C GLY A 67 -1.32 35.47 3.78
N GLN A 68 -1.01 34.21 3.44
CA GLN A 68 -1.78 33.45 2.45
C GLN A 68 -1.77 31.93 2.76
N PRO A 69 -2.73 31.15 2.22
CA PRO A 69 -2.74 29.69 2.37
C PRO A 69 -1.45 29.08 1.82
N ILE A 70 -0.93 28.04 2.50
CA ILE A 70 0.32 27.41 2.06
C ILE A 70 0.19 26.72 0.70
N SER A 71 -1.02 26.37 0.26
CA SER A 71 -1.31 25.86 -1.10
C SER A 71 -0.95 26.84 -2.22
N SER A 72 -0.84 28.15 -1.92
CA SER A 72 -0.45 29.18 -2.88
C SER A 72 1.05 29.14 -3.23
N PHE A 73 1.86 28.49 -2.42
CA PHE A 73 3.30 28.35 -2.67
C PHE A 73 3.59 27.17 -3.59
N GLN A 74 4.39 27.40 -4.64
CA GLN A 74 4.76 26.34 -5.61
C GLN A 74 5.37 25.11 -4.96
N GLY A 75 6.18 25.28 -3.90
CA GLY A 75 6.75 24.17 -3.14
C GLY A 75 5.70 23.21 -2.54
N ILE A 76 4.51 23.68 -2.25
CA ILE A 76 3.39 22.88 -1.75
C ILE A 76 2.49 22.41 -2.90
N SER A 77 2.10 23.31 -3.82
CA SER A 77 1.21 22.95 -4.92
C SER A 77 1.81 21.89 -5.85
N PHE A 78 3.12 21.92 -6.09
CA PHE A 78 3.81 20.90 -6.90
C PHE A 78 3.87 19.53 -6.18
N LYS A 79 4.09 19.51 -4.85
CA LYS A 79 3.98 18.29 -4.08
C LYS A 79 2.59 17.65 -4.21
N LEU A 80 1.54 18.46 -4.06
CA LEU A 80 0.15 18.00 -4.20
C LEU A 80 -0.15 17.47 -5.62
N ALA A 81 0.37 18.13 -6.66
CA ALA A 81 0.22 17.65 -8.03
C ALA A 81 0.92 16.31 -8.27
N ASP A 82 2.14 16.15 -7.77
CA ASP A 82 2.88 14.89 -7.85
C ASP A 82 2.16 13.76 -7.09
N MET A 83 1.68 14.04 -5.86
CA MET A 83 0.93 13.08 -5.07
C MET A 83 -0.33 12.62 -5.81
N ALA A 84 -1.13 13.54 -6.34
CA ALA A 84 -2.34 13.23 -7.09
C ALA A 84 -2.05 12.36 -8.31
N THR A 85 -1.03 12.70 -9.10
CA THR A 85 -0.63 11.95 -10.30
C THR A 85 -0.20 10.52 -9.96
N GLN A 86 0.59 10.34 -8.90
CA GLN A 86 1.07 9.02 -8.48
C GLN A 86 -0.07 8.14 -7.93
N ILE A 87 -1.01 8.74 -7.20
CA ILE A 87 -2.20 8.05 -6.69
C ILE A 87 -3.06 7.55 -7.86
N GLU A 88 -3.31 8.40 -8.86
CA GLU A 88 -4.08 8.04 -10.05
C GLU A 88 -3.44 6.87 -10.80
N ALA A 89 -2.13 6.93 -11.03
CA ALA A 89 -1.39 5.83 -11.66
C ALA A 89 -1.48 4.52 -10.86
N ALA A 90 -1.39 4.59 -9.53
CA ALA A 90 -1.53 3.42 -8.65
C ALA A 90 -2.95 2.84 -8.70
N GLU A 91 -3.97 3.70 -8.76
CA GLU A 91 -5.36 3.29 -8.89
C GLU A 91 -5.61 2.53 -10.19
N LEU A 92 -5.17 3.07 -11.32
CA LEU A 92 -5.31 2.44 -12.63
C LEU A 92 -4.63 1.07 -12.68
N LEU A 93 -3.41 0.93 -12.14
CA LEU A 93 -2.73 -0.36 -12.06
C LEU A 93 -3.48 -1.35 -11.17
N THR A 94 -4.04 -0.88 -10.06
CA THR A 94 -4.78 -1.73 -9.12
C THR A 94 -6.10 -2.20 -9.74
N LEU A 95 -6.83 -1.31 -10.39
CA LEU A 95 -8.08 -1.62 -11.09
C LEU A 95 -7.85 -2.58 -12.27
N GLN A 96 -6.77 -2.39 -13.04
CA GLN A 96 -6.40 -3.31 -14.12
C GLN A 96 -6.18 -4.73 -13.59
N ALA A 97 -5.39 -4.88 -12.53
CA ALA A 97 -5.13 -6.18 -11.92
C ALA A 97 -6.42 -6.83 -11.37
N ALA A 98 -7.29 -6.03 -10.74
CA ALA A 98 -8.57 -6.49 -10.21
C ALA A 98 -9.53 -6.94 -11.33
N ALA A 99 -9.59 -6.20 -12.43
CA ALA A 99 -10.43 -6.54 -13.59
C ALA A 99 -10.00 -7.86 -14.23
N LEU A 100 -8.70 -8.06 -14.48
CA LEU A 100 -8.16 -9.31 -15.02
C LEU A 100 -8.49 -10.49 -14.11
N LYS A 101 -8.30 -10.33 -12.79
CA LYS A 101 -8.63 -11.36 -11.81
C LYS A 101 -10.12 -11.70 -11.82
N ASN A 102 -10.99 -10.68 -11.88
CA ASN A 102 -12.43 -10.87 -11.91
C ASN A 102 -12.90 -11.61 -13.17
N ASN A 103 -12.23 -11.40 -14.30
CA ASN A 103 -12.48 -12.11 -15.56
C ASN A 103 -11.92 -13.53 -15.58
N GLY A 104 -11.26 -14.00 -14.52
CA GLY A 104 -10.57 -15.30 -14.49
C GLY A 104 -9.29 -15.37 -15.31
N GLU A 105 -8.74 -14.23 -15.71
CA GLU A 105 -7.51 -14.13 -16.48
C GLU A 105 -6.27 -14.21 -15.59
N LYS A 106 -5.14 -14.63 -16.19
CA LYS A 106 -3.84 -14.62 -15.50
C LYS A 106 -3.39 -13.18 -15.28
N CYS A 107 -3.21 -12.79 -14.02
CA CYS A 107 -2.84 -11.42 -13.63
C CYS A 107 -1.59 -11.35 -12.72
N THR A 108 -0.70 -12.36 -12.77
CA THR A 108 0.48 -12.42 -11.90
C THR A 108 1.38 -11.20 -12.04
N LYS A 109 1.63 -10.74 -13.27
CA LYS A 109 2.46 -9.56 -13.57
C LYS A 109 1.75 -8.28 -13.13
N GLU A 110 0.50 -8.13 -13.50
CA GLU A 110 -0.30 -6.93 -13.21
C GLU A 110 -0.55 -6.76 -11.71
N SER A 111 -0.81 -7.84 -10.98
CA SER A 111 -0.93 -7.79 -9.51
C SER A 111 0.39 -7.42 -8.83
N ALA A 112 1.52 -7.86 -9.38
CA ALA A 112 2.84 -7.45 -8.89
C ALA A 112 3.14 -5.98 -9.20
N PHE A 113 2.78 -5.47 -10.39
CA PHE A 113 2.87 -4.05 -10.73
C PHE A 113 2.06 -3.20 -9.76
N ALA A 114 0.78 -3.56 -9.55
CA ALA A 114 -0.13 -2.85 -8.67
C ALA A 114 0.42 -2.80 -7.24
N LYS A 115 0.78 -3.96 -6.67
CA LYS A 115 1.30 -4.06 -5.31
C LYS A 115 2.59 -3.27 -5.13
N TYR A 116 3.54 -3.45 -6.04
CA TYR A 116 4.83 -2.76 -5.96
C TYR A 116 4.64 -1.24 -6.02
N TYR A 117 3.97 -0.76 -7.06
CA TYR A 117 3.82 0.68 -7.27
C TYR A 117 2.98 1.35 -6.17
N ALA A 118 1.80 0.81 -5.86
CA ALA A 118 0.93 1.37 -4.82
C ALA A 118 1.62 1.43 -3.45
N SER A 119 2.37 0.39 -3.08
CA SER A 119 3.08 0.35 -1.80
C SER A 119 4.19 1.41 -1.72
N GLU A 120 5.00 1.55 -2.76
CA GLU A 120 6.09 2.54 -2.79
C GLU A 120 5.56 3.97 -2.77
N ILE A 121 4.54 4.28 -3.59
CA ILE A 121 3.97 5.63 -3.60
C ILE A 121 3.22 5.95 -2.31
N SER A 122 2.62 4.97 -1.65
CA SER A 122 1.96 5.16 -0.36
C SER A 122 2.93 5.69 0.70
N VAL A 123 4.14 5.14 0.76
CA VAL A 123 5.20 5.64 1.64
C VAL A 123 5.62 7.05 1.26
N LYS A 124 5.85 7.30 -0.05
CA LYS A 124 6.26 8.62 -0.55
C LYS A 124 5.20 9.68 -0.26
N VAL A 125 3.94 9.42 -0.59
CA VAL A 125 2.80 10.33 -0.37
C VAL A 125 2.61 10.61 1.12
N SER A 126 2.68 9.57 1.97
CA SER A 126 2.55 9.75 3.42
C SER A 126 3.72 10.55 4.02
N THR A 127 4.93 10.39 3.49
CA THR A 127 6.10 11.20 3.88
C THR A 127 5.88 12.68 3.53
N GLU A 128 5.42 12.95 2.30
CA GLU A 128 5.12 14.32 1.87
C GLU A 128 3.96 14.93 2.65
N ALA A 129 2.96 14.13 3.04
CA ALA A 129 1.87 14.58 3.89
C ALA A 129 2.38 15.08 5.25
N VAL A 130 3.24 14.32 5.92
CA VAL A 130 3.87 14.76 7.18
C VAL A 130 4.63 16.07 6.96
N GLN A 131 5.38 16.18 5.85
CA GLN A 131 6.15 17.40 5.52
C GLN A 131 5.24 18.61 5.27
N ILE A 132 4.10 18.44 4.60
CA ILE A 132 3.12 19.53 4.35
C ILE A 132 2.53 20.05 5.68
N PHE A 133 2.26 19.15 6.63
CA PHE A 133 1.78 19.52 7.97
C PHE A 133 2.87 20.14 8.86
N GLY A 134 4.16 19.93 8.52
CA GLY A 134 5.27 20.40 9.33
C GLY A 134 5.25 19.78 10.74
N GLY A 135 5.49 20.59 11.77
CA GLY A 135 5.50 20.12 13.16
C GLY A 135 4.21 19.43 13.60
N TYR A 136 3.06 19.87 13.13
CA TYR A 136 1.77 19.24 13.40
C TYR A 136 1.66 17.83 12.81
N GLY A 137 2.30 17.57 11.67
CA GLY A 137 2.33 16.25 11.05
C GLY A 137 3.09 15.19 11.86
N TYR A 138 3.89 15.62 12.83
CA TYR A 138 4.65 14.74 13.72
C TYR A 138 3.92 14.45 15.04
N THR A 139 2.75 15.04 15.26
CA THR A 139 1.92 14.84 16.46
C THR A 139 0.79 13.87 16.16
N LYS A 140 0.23 13.24 17.22
CA LYS A 140 -0.90 12.32 17.10
C LYS A 140 -2.26 13.01 16.95
N ASP A 141 -2.28 14.34 17.00
CA ASP A 141 -3.50 15.14 16.83
C ASP A 141 -4.00 15.13 15.37
N PHE A 142 -3.09 14.81 14.45
CA PHE A 142 -3.37 14.72 13.02
C PHE A 142 -3.09 13.32 12.47
N PRO A 143 -3.86 12.85 11.47
CA PRO A 143 -3.79 11.45 11.02
C PRO A 143 -2.54 11.12 10.20
N VAL A 144 -1.78 12.12 9.71
CA VAL A 144 -0.71 11.90 8.74
C VAL A 144 0.48 11.14 9.30
N GLU A 145 0.77 11.26 10.61
CA GLU A 145 1.82 10.47 11.27
C GLU A 145 1.46 8.98 11.27
N LYS A 146 0.16 8.67 11.41
CA LYS A 146 -0.32 7.28 11.37
C LYS A 146 -0.24 6.73 9.95
N PHE A 147 -0.68 7.48 8.94
CA PHE A 147 -0.54 7.07 7.54
C PHE A 147 0.91 6.79 7.17
N TYR A 148 1.86 7.60 7.63
CA TYR A 148 3.28 7.38 7.43
C TYR A 148 3.76 6.05 8.03
N ARG A 149 3.39 5.74 9.26
CA ARG A 149 3.78 4.48 9.92
C ARG A 149 3.10 3.27 9.28
N ASP A 150 1.82 3.37 8.95
CA ASP A 150 1.05 2.26 8.39
C ASP A 150 1.44 1.95 6.95
N SER A 151 1.81 2.96 6.15
CA SER A 151 2.22 2.79 4.76
C SER A 151 3.42 1.87 4.60
N LYS A 152 4.36 1.89 5.56
CA LYS A 152 5.58 1.09 5.47
C LYS A 152 5.32 -0.41 5.47
N LEU A 153 4.29 -0.88 6.17
CA LEU A 153 3.87 -2.28 6.15
C LEU A 153 3.57 -2.77 4.74
N CYS A 154 2.97 -1.92 3.91
CA CYS A 154 2.58 -2.29 2.55
C CYS A 154 3.77 -2.65 1.64
N THR A 155 4.97 -2.12 1.91
CA THR A 155 6.19 -2.48 1.16
C THR A 155 6.80 -3.83 1.60
N ILE A 156 6.37 -4.38 2.74
CA ILE A 156 6.92 -5.57 3.38
C ILE A 156 5.95 -6.75 3.28
N GLY A 157 4.70 -6.57 3.70
CA GLY A 157 3.67 -7.61 3.73
C GLY A 157 3.30 -8.13 2.34
N GLU A 158 2.81 -9.38 2.27
CA GLU A 158 2.41 -10.07 1.03
C GLU A 158 3.54 -10.16 -0.03
N GLY A 159 4.77 -10.27 0.45
CA GLY A 159 6.00 -10.24 -0.37
C GLY A 159 6.55 -8.82 -0.53
N THR A 160 7.81 -8.65 -0.14
CA THR A 160 8.47 -7.34 -0.17
C THR A 160 8.52 -6.75 -1.59
N SER A 161 8.85 -5.45 -1.68
CA SER A 161 9.04 -4.77 -2.97
C SER A 161 10.07 -5.49 -3.85
N GLU A 162 11.12 -6.07 -3.25
CA GLU A 162 12.13 -6.86 -3.95
C GLU A 162 11.53 -8.15 -4.53
N ILE A 163 10.67 -8.83 -3.79
CA ILE A 163 9.95 -10.02 -4.27
C ILE A 163 9.02 -9.65 -5.43
N GLN A 164 8.33 -8.50 -5.36
CA GLN A 164 7.52 -8.05 -6.49
C GLN A 164 8.37 -7.80 -7.74
N LYS A 165 9.53 -7.15 -7.60
CA LYS A 165 10.49 -6.93 -8.71
C LYS A 165 10.96 -8.27 -9.30
N MET A 166 11.25 -9.29 -8.47
CA MET A 166 11.61 -10.62 -8.95
C MET A 166 10.47 -11.27 -9.75
N VAL A 167 9.22 -11.16 -9.27
CA VAL A 167 8.06 -11.67 -10.01
C VAL A 167 7.88 -10.95 -11.33
N ILE A 168 7.97 -9.63 -11.34
CA ILE A 168 7.88 -8.80 -12.54
C ILE A 168 8.97 -9.19 -13.56
N ALA A 169 10.22 -9.23 -13.12
CA ALA A 169 11.35 -9.58 -13.99
C ALA A 169 11.15 -10.96 -14.62
N ARG A 170 10.72 -11.95 -13.84
CA ARG A 170 10.43 -13.30 -14.35
C ARG A 170 9.32 -13.32 -15.41
N GLU A 171 8.28 -12.47 -15.25
CA GLU A 171 7.16 -12.45 -16.20
C GLU A 171 7.49 -11.68 -17.50
N ILE A 172 8.35 -10.66 -17.45
CA ILE A 172 8.72 -9.87 -18.65
C ILE A 172 9.89 -10.45 -19.43
N LEU A 173 10.70 -11.35 -18.83
CA LEU A 173 11.87 -11.96 -19.46
C LEU A 173 11.58 -13.37 -20.03
N LYS A 174 10.33 -13.80 -20.00
CA LYS A 174 9.88 -15.04 -20.67
C LYS A 174 9.75 -14.81 -22.17
#